data_013b50709d9be5ec891187eda7c6dbfe
#
_entry.id   013b50709d9be5ec891187eda7c6dbfe
#
_cell.length_a   1.000
_cell.length_b   1.000
_cell.length_c   1.000
_cell.angle_alpha   90.00
_cell.angle_beta   90.00
_cell.angle_gamma   90.00
#
_symmetry.space_group_name_H-M   'P 1'
#
loop_
_entity.id
_entity.type
_entity.pdbx_description
1 polymer ?
#
loop_
_entity_poly.entity_id
_entity_poly.type
_entity_poly.pdbx_seq_one_letter_code
_entity_poly.pdbx_strand_id
1 'polypeptide(L)'
;MKKHNIISASILMPALVLTANASCIINPNQNNPADDTTKFIFADSVVHSATLIAVGDNLYDWYMLEAGKKGNTYNFDHNYDNIKPYVALGDLRVINQETPLGGDNGYQASDVELKDVKPENRWGSYHGYAKFNSPDAVGHAVVNAGFNIVTMATNHIFDHGMLAVQKSAEFWETNYPDIPVIGIHKDASSVDTVIIVEKNKIKFALLNYTYGVNEDGQMLSYPYATDILNEEKIRRDVAKAKQMADFVIVFPHWGTEYLLETDAMQKKYAQIFLDCEVDVVIGAHPHIVEPMEWIEKDNGHRMLVYYSLGNFISMFKNYQCQLEGMAFLKFEKDGNKKSIAEGSIIPLVNHWKYDLKIYGYRNNFTVYALKDYTETIAKTHGCLHYKGGAGFSAAYMRQLANEIWGGFIKEGY
;
A
#
# COMPACT_ATOMS: atom_id res chain seq x y z
N MET A 1 -20.50 -3.32 48.00
CA MET A 1 -21.60 -2.42 47.65
C MET A 1 -21.11 -0.99 47.64
N LYS A 2 -20.89 -0.42 46.51
CA LYS A 2 -20.89 1.05 46.22
C LYS A 2 -21.16 1.18 44.74
N LYS A 3 -22.36 1.65 44.41
CA LYS A 3 -22.79 1.98 43.06
C LYS A 3 -22.14 3.30 42.65
N HIS A 4 -21.48 3.36 41.50
CA HIS A 4 -21.10 4.61 40.85
C HIS A 4 -22.03 4.84 39.68
N ASN A 5 -22.81 5.90 39.77
CA ASN A 5 -23.65 6.43 38.71
C ASN A 5 -22.76 7.07 37.65
N ILE A 6 -22.91 6.62 36.40
CA ILE A 6 -22.34 7.28 35.23
C ILE A 6 -23.41 8.22 34.69
N ILE A 7 -23.14 9.51 34.80
CA ILE A 7 -23.95 10.58 34.21
C ILE A 7 -23.54 10.70 32.74
N SER A 8 -24.45 10.39 31.82
CA SER A 8 -24.26 10.63 30.38
C SER A 8 -24.50 12.13 30.12
N ALA A 9 -23.45 12.83 29.74
CA ALA A 9 -23.54 14.18 29.25
C ALA A 9 -23.66 14.16 27.72
N SER A 10 -24.85 14.41 27.21
CA SER A 10 -25.10 14.66 25.79
C SER A 10 -24.55 16.03 25.43
N ILE A 11 -23.45 16.09 24.67
CA ILE A 11 -22.93 17.33 24.13
C ILE A 11 -23.60 17.56 22.77
N LEU A 12 -24.57 18.49 22.72
CA LEU A 12 -25.07 19.09 21.50
C LEU A 12 -23.93 19.96 20.94
N MET A 13 -23.41 19.64 19.77
CA MET A 13 -22.57 20.57 18.99
C MET A 13 -23.48 21.59 18.27
N PRO A 14 -23.20 22.87 18.37
CA PRO A 14 -23.89 23.85 17.56
C PRO A 14 -23.39 23.83 16.12
N ALA A 15 -24.33 23.86 15.16
CA ALA A 15 -24.04 24.00 13.74
C ALA A 15 -23.27 25.32 13.52
N LEU A 16 -22.03 25.21 13.02
CA LEU A 16 -21.21 26.36 12.65
C LEU A 16 -21.69 26.88 11.29
N VAL A 17 -22.44 28.02 11.35
CA VAL A 17 -22.77 28.80 10.17
C VAL A 17 -21.50 29.54 9.76
N LEU A 18 -20.84 29.11 8.66
CA LEU A 18 -19.73 29.82 8.05
C LEU A 18 -20.27 31.14 7.42
N THR A 19 -20.10 32.25 8.11
CA THR A 19 -20.23 33.58 7.49
C THR A 19 -18.92 33.91 6.77
N ALA A 20 -18.96 33.97 5.45
CA ALA A 20 -17.87 34.46 4.64
C ALA A 20 -17.62 35.94 4.93
N ASN A 21 -16.51 36.28 5.56
CA ASN A 21 -16.05 37.67 5.69
C ASN A 21 -15.43 38.12 4.36
N ALA A 22 -16.18 38.80 3.54
CA ALA A 22 -15.67 39.53 2.39
C ALA A 22 -15.14 40.90 2.86
N SER A 23 -13.81 41.09 2.78
CA SER A 23 -13.20 42.41 2.99
C SER A 23 -13.40 43.27 1.74
N CYS A 24 -14.27 44.25 1.80
CA CYS A 24 -14.43 45.30 0.77
C CYS A 24 -13.31 46.32 0.92
N ILE A 25 -12.47 46.49 -0.09
CA ILE A 25 -11.58 47.65 -0.24
C ILE A 25 -12.37 48.69 -1.05
N ILE A 26 -12.84 49.75 -0.39
CA ILE A 26 -13.49 50.90 -1.02
C ILE A 26 -12.42 51.94 -1.36
N ASN A 27 -12.28 52.26 -2.65
CA ASN A 27 -11.46 53.38 -3.11
C ASN A 27 -12.31 54.67 -3.16
N PRO A 28 -11.98 55.76 -2.42
CA PRO A 28 -12.89 56.90 -2.22
C PRO A 28 -12.81 58.03 -3.24
N ASN A 29 -12.42 57.82 -4.48
CA ASN A 29 -12.39 58.89 -5.48
C ASN A 29 -12.89 58.41 -6.85
N GLN A 30 -14.21 58.42 -7.04
CA GLN A 30 -14.86 58.75 -8.34
C GLN A 30 -16.37 58.95 -8.13
N ASN A 31 -16.80 60.21 -8.15
CA ASN A 31 -18.20 60.60 -8.28
C ASN A 31 -18.64 60.44 -9.74
N ASN A 32 -19.46 59.44 -10.04
CA ASN A 32 -20.36 59.45 -11.20
C ASN A 32 -21.60 58.58 -10.88
N PRO A 33 -22.83 59.15 -10.80
CA PRO A 33 -24.03 58.41 -10.47
C PRO A 33 -24.71 57.96 -11.77
N ALA A 34 -24.37 56.82 -12.32
CA ALA A 34 -25.18 56.02 -13.26
C ALA A 34 -24.29 54.93 -13.91
N ASP A 35 -24.09 53.86 -13.25
CA ASP A 35 -23.99 52.45 -13.75
C ASP A 35 -23.37 51.55 -12.67
N ASP A 36 -24.09 51.34 -11.56
CA ASP A 36 -23.59 50.41 -10.54
C ASP A 36 -24.08 49.00 -10.85
N THR A 37 -23.53 48.43 -11.91
CA THR A 37 -23.50 46.99 -12.10
C THR A 37 -22.12 46.48 -11.76
N THR A 38 -21.74 46.54 -10.48
CA THR A 38 -20.61 45.77 -9.95
C THR A 38 -20.98 44.29 -10.08
N LYS A 39 -20.63 43.70 -11.21
CA LYS A 39 -20.64 42.23 -11.34
C LYS A 39 -19.61 41.68 -10.37
N PHE A 40 -20.05 41.22 -9.22
CA PHE A 40 -19.25 40.36 -8.38
C PHE A 40 -19.02 39.07 -9.19
N ILE A 41 -17.87 38.95 -9.85
CA ILE A 41 -17.41 37.70 -10.40
C ILE A 41 -16.92 36.90 -9.18
N PHE A 42 -17.82 36.12 -8.59
CA PHE A 42 -17.39 35.03 -7.75
C PHE A 42 -16.68 34.08 -8.70
N ALA A 43 -15.35 34.05 -8.66
CA ALA A 43 -14.64 32.95 -9.24
C ALA A 43 -15.09 31.73 -8.44
N ASP A 44 -15.97 30.92 -9.01
CA ASP A 44 -16.29 29.61 -8.45
C ASP A 44 -14.96 28.89 -8.25
N SER A 45 -14.55 28.72 -6.99
CA SER A 45 -13.37 27.96 -6.67
C SER A 45 -13.66 26.52 -7.09
N VAL A 46 -12.90 26.03 -8.06
CA VAL A 46 -13.06 24.66 -8.54
C VAL A 46 -12.24 23.77 -7.62
N VAL A 47 -12.91 23.08 -6.72
CA VAL A 47 -12.27 22.06 -5.89
C VAL A 47 -11.95 20.84 -6.75
N HIS A 48 -10.68 20.55 -6.92
CA HIS A 48 -10.19 19.34 -7.55
C HIS A 48 -10.12 18.23 -6.49
N SER A 49 -10.51 17.00 -6.85
CA SER A 49 -10.37 15.86 -5.95
C SER A 49 -9.81 14.65 -6.67
N ALA A 50 -9.04 13.85 -5.95
CA ALA A 50 -8.52 12.55 -6.39
C ALA A 50 -8.57 11.54 -5.24
N THR A 51 -8.79 10.28 -5.58
CA THR A 51 -8.81 9.17 -4.62
C THR A 51 -7.58 8.30 -4.79
N LEU A 52 -7.07 7.78 -3.67
CA LEU A 52 -6.02 6.77 -3.67
C LEU A 52 -6.50 5.55 -2.90
N ILE A 53 -6.25 4.37 -3.46
CA ILE A 53 -6.24 3.12 -2.71
C ILE A 53 -4.83 2.52 -2.72
N ALA A 54 -4.44 1.88 -1.62
CA ALA A 54 -3.21 1.11 -1.55
C ALA A 54 -3.44 -0.19 -0.79
N VAL A 55 -2.75 -1.25 -1.22
CA VAL A 55 -2.78 -2.56 -0.59
C VAL A 55 -1.37 -3.01 -0.22
N GLY A 56 -1.27 -3.94 0.72
CA GLY A 56 -0.01 -4.47 1.22
C GLY A 56 0.67 -5.47 0.29
N ASP A 57 1.31 -6.47 0.88
CA ASP A 57 2.26 -7.36 0.24
C ASP A 57 1.61 -8.34 -0.74
N ASN A 58 1.90 -8.16 -2.02
CA ASN A 58 1.58 -9.11 -3.09
C ASN A 58 2.71 -10.17 -3.11
N LEU A 59 2.53 -11.21 -2.29
CA LEU A 59 3.56 -12.18 -1.98
C LEU A 59 3.23 -13.56 -2.56
N TYR A 60 3.83 -13.88 -3.70
CA TYR A 60 3.63 -15.15 -4.40
C TYR A 60 4.65 -16.19 -3.94
N ASP A 61 4.15 -17.27 -3.35
CA ASP A 61 4.96 -18.39 -2.86
C ASP A 61 4.62 -19.70 -3.61
N TRP A 62 5.39 -20.76 -3.38
CA TRP A 62 5.37 -22.06 -4.07
C TRP A 62 3.98 -22.57 -4.46
N TYR A 63 3.05 -22.63 -3.50
CA TYR A 63 1.73 -23.21 -3.75
C TYR A 63 0.84 -22.28 -4.57
N MET A 64 1.09 -20.99 -4.51
CA MET A 64 0.40 -20.01 -5.36
C MET A 64 0.88 -20.12 -6.80
N LEU A 65 2.21 -20.28 -7.00
CA LEU A 65 2.80 -20.51 -8.31
C LEU A 65 2.25 -21.81 -8.92
N GLU A 66 2.19 -22.90 -8.13
CA GLU A 66 1.60 -24.15 -8.60
C GLU A 66 0.11 -24.03 -8.93
N ALA A 67 -0.66 -23.35 -8.09
CA ALA A 67 -2.09 -23.15 -8.32
C ALA A 67 -2.39 -22.34 -9.59
N GLY A 68 -1.51 -21.40 -9.95
CA GLY A 68 -1.61 -20.58 -11.16
C GLY A 68 -1.14 -21.25 -12.44
N LYS A 69 -0.48 -22.41 -12.36
CA LYS A 69 0.11 -23.09 -13.51
C LYS A 69 -0.97 -23.60 -14.48
N LYS A 70 -0.79 -23.33 -15.76
CA LYS A 70 -1.68 -23.75 -16.87
C LYS A 70 -0.84 -24.33 -18.00
N GLY A 71 -0.53 -25.64 -17.92
CA GLY A 71 0.41 -26.29 -18.84
C GLY A 71 1.81 -25.67 -18.71
N ASN A 72 2.31 -25.05 -19.77
CA ASN A 72 3.61 -24.36 -19.77
C ASN A 72 3.51 -22.85 -19.48
N THR A 73 2.34 -22.35 -19.05
CA THR A 73 2.10 -20.95 -18.75
C THR A 73 1.51 -20.80 -17.35
N TYR A 74 1.25 -19.55 -16.95
CA TYR A 74 0.64 -19.20 -15.67
C TYR A 74 -0.53 -18.25 -15.90
N ASN A 75 -1.54 -18.32 -15.02
CA ASN A 75 -2.62 -17.34 -14.94
C ASN A 75 -3.03 -17.14 -13.49
N PHE A 76 -3.02 -15.89 -13.04
CA PHE A 76 -3.36 -15.48 -11.68
C PHE A 76 -4.52 -14.47 -11.62
N ASP A 77 -5.19 -14.16 -12.73
CA ASP A 77 -6.26 -13.16 -12.81
C ASP A 77 -7.37 -13.41 -11.79
N HIS A 78 -7.72 -14.70 -11.60
CA HIS A 78 -8.79 -15.11 -10.68
C HIS A 78 -8.50 -14.77 -9.21
N ASN A 79 -7.24 -14.56 -8.85
CA ASN A 79 -6.84 -14.20 -7.48
C ASN A 79 -7.43 -12.85 -7.07
N TYR A 80 -7.70 -11.97 -8.02
CA TYR A 80 -8.13 -10.59 -7.80
C TYR A 80 -9.60 -10.33 -8.14
N ASP A 81 -10.37 -11.32 -8.63
CA ASP A 81 -11.72 -11.10 -9.17
C ASP A 81 -12.68 -10.47 -8.15
N ASN A 82 -12.61 -10.87 -6.88
CA ASN A 82 -13.50 -10.34 -5.83
C ASN A 82 -13.11 -8.94 -5.37
N ILE A 83 -11.88 -8.50 -5.63
CA ILE A 83 -11.37 -7.22 -5.15
C ILE A 83 -11.39 -6.11 -6.22
N LYS A 84 -11.53 -6.46 -7.50
CA LYS A 84 -11.57 -5.49 -8.61
C LYS A 84 -12.54 -4.32 -8.40
N PRO A 85 -13.77 -4.51 -7.89
CA PRO A 85 -14.69 -3.40 -7.63
C PRO A 85 -14.16 -2.39 -6.58
N TYR A 86 -13.35 -2.86 -5.64
CA TYR A 86 -12.75 -2.05 -4.60
C TYR A 86 -11.49 -1.33 -5.09
N VAL A 87 -10.68 -2.00 -5.90
CA VAL A 87 -9.53 -1.37 -6.59
C VAL A 87 -10.02 -0.21 -7.46
N ALA A 88 -11.16 -0.36 -8.13
CA ALA A 88 -11.76 0.69 -8.96
C ALA A 88 -12.23 1.95 -8.19
N LEU A 89 -12.25 1.94 -6.85
CA LEU A 89 -12.59 3.12 -6.03
C LEU A 89 -11.48 4.19 -6.09
N GLY A 90 -10.24 3.81 -6.40
CA GLY A 90 -9.12 4.73 -6.47
C GLY A 90 -8.86 5.25 -7.88
N ASP A 91 -8.50 6.52 -7.99
CA ASP A 91 -7.84 7.09 -9.17
C ASP A 91 -6.37 6.63 -9.23
N LEU A 92 -5.67 6.70 -8.07
CA LEU A 92 -4.36 6.13 -7.82
C LEU A 92 -4.55 4.79 -7.11
N ARG A 93 -4.01 3.71 -7.68
CA ARG A 93 -4.25 2.33 -7.23
C ARG A 93 -2.92 1.63 -7.07
N VAL A 94 -2.45 1.59 -5.82
CA VAL A 94 -1.10 1.19 -5.44
C VAL A 94 -1.09 -0.24 -4.91
N ILE A 95 -0.11 -1.03 -5.33
CA ILE A 95 0.16 -2.37 -4.80
C ILE A 95 1.64 -2.50 -4.43
N ASN A 96 1.93 -3.10 -3.28
CA ASN A 96 3.29 -3.48 -2.93
C ASN A 96 3.63 -4.84 -3.54
N GLN A 97 4.38 -4.86 -4.64
CA GLN A 97 4.87 -6.08 -5.27
C GLN A 97 6.11 -6.56 -4.53
N GLU A 98 5.93 -7.45 -3.56
CA GLU A 98 7.02 -7.88 -2.69
C GLU A 98 7.95 -8.87 -3.38
N THR A 99 7.40 -9.80 -4.16
CA THR A 99 8.21 -10.79 -4.88
C THR A 99 8.69 -10.25 -6.22
N PRO A 100 10.00 -10.36 -6.55
CA PRO A 100 10.52 -9.87 -7.82
C PRO A 100 9.94 -10.64 -9.02
N LEU A 101 9.86 -9.97 -10.17
CA LEU A 101 9.51 -10.53 -11.48
C LEU A 101 10.81 -10.79 -12.26
N GLY A 102 11.63 -11.74 -11.80
CA GLY A 102 12.99 -11.96 -12.31
C GLY A 102 13.06 -12.70 -13.65
N GLY A 103 11.92 -13.10 -14.21
CA GLY A 103 11.86 -13.82 -15.50
C GLY A 103 12.41 -15.24 -15.45
N ASP A 104 12.31 -15.96 -16.58
CA ASP A 104 12.77 -17.36 -16.72
C ASP A 104 14.28 -17.53 -16.58
N ASN A 105 15.06 -16.49 -16.91
CA ASN A 105 16.51 -16.50 -16.89
C ASN A 105 17.11 -15.80 -15.66
N GLY A 106 16.28 -15.35 -14.71
CA GLY A 106 16.70 -14.69 -13.47
C GLY A 106 17.47 -15.62 -12.54
N TYR A 107 17.61 -16.89 -12.92
CA TYR A 107 18.24 -17.91 -12.14
C TYR A 107 19.40 -18.57 -12.92
N GLN A 108 20.62 -18.41 -12.42
CA GLN A 108 21.76 -19.20 -12.87
C GLN A 108 21.91 -20.41 -11.93
N ALA A 109 21.82 -21.62 -12.45
CA ALA A 109 21.97 -22.89 -11.70
C ALA A 109 23.33 -23.04 -10.99
N SER A 110 24.24 -22.09 -11.15
CA SER A 110 25.53 -22.00 -10.47
C SER A 110 25.44 -21.40 -9.06
N ASP A 111 24.30 -20.81 -8.67
CA ASP A 111 24.14 -20.27 -7.33
C ASP A 111 24.04 -21.41 -6.31
N VAL A 112 25.09 -21.50 -5.50
CA VAL A 112 25.40 -22.60 -4.58
C VAL A 112 24.28 -22.87 -3.56
N GLU A 113 23.32 -21.98 -3.44
CA GLU A 113 22.32 -21.94 -2.38
C GLU A 113 21.05 -22.78 -2.62
N LEU A 114 20.85 -23.32 -3.83
CA LEU A 114 19.78 -24.31 -4.05
C LEU A 114 20.08 -25.70 -3.47
N LYS A 115 21.19 -25.89 -2.79
CA LYS A 115 21.52 -27.17 -2.17
C LYS A 115 20.47 -27.61 -1.16
N ASP A 116 19.79 -26.64 -0.53
CA ASP A 116 18.77 -26.88 0.49
C ASP A 116 17.35 -26.97 -0.07
N VAL A 117 17.13 -26.60 -1.34
CA VAL A 117 15.82 -26.75 -1.99
C VAL A 117 15.74 -28.15 -2.60
N LYS A 118 14.83 -28.96 -2.08
CA LYS A 118 14.60 -30.31 -2.60
C LYS A 118 14.31 -30.25 -4.11
N PRO A 119 14.86 -31.18 -4.92
CA PRO A 119 14.67 -31.19 -6.37
C PRO A 119 13.21 -31.08 -6.83
N GLU A 120 12.28 -31.70 -6.07
CA GLU A 120 10.85 -31.67 -6.31
C GLU A 120 10.21 -30.29 -6.08
N ASN A 121 10.90 -29.38 -5.39
CA ASN A 121 10.48 -28.01 -5.12
C ASN A 121 11.14 -26.99 -6.06
N ARG A 122 11.84 -27.47 -7.10
CA ARG A 122 12.47 -26.62 -8.12
C ARG A 122 11.54 -26.45 -9.31
N TRP A 123 10.87 -25.31 -9.38
CA TRP A 123 9.90 -24.97 -10.42
C TRP A 123 10.53 -24.18 -11.58
N GLY A 124 11.61 -24.71 -12.15
CA GLY A 124 12.36 -23.98 -13.16
C GLY A 124 13.05 -22.75 -12.57
N SER A 125 12.81 -21.57 -13.19
CA SER A 125 13.36 -20.28 -12.76
C SER A 125 12.53 -19.58 -11.68
N TYR A 126 11.29 -20.04 -11.40
CA TYR A 126 10.41 -19.40 -10.44
C TYR A 126 10.47 -20.09 -9.09
N HIS A 127 10.47 -19.29 -8.01
CA HIS A 127 10.71 -19.73 -6.65
C HIS A 127 9.80 -19.04 -5.63
N GLY A 128 9.40 -19.82 -4.61
CA GLY A 128 8.79 -19.31 -3.40
C GLY A 128 9.84 -19.12 -2.27
N TYR A 129 9.37 -19.16 -1.03
CA TYR A 129 10.22 -19.02 0.17
C TYR A 129 11.40 -20.03 0.14
N ALA A 130 12.66 -19.66 0.47
CA ALA A 130 13.08 -18.38 1.06
C ALA A 130 13.55 -17.33 0.04
N LYS A 131 13.66 -17.67 -1.24
CA LYS A 131 14.12 -16.78 -2.31
C LYS A 131 13.04 -16.75 -3.39
N PHE A 132 12.27 -15.65 -3.42
CA PHE A 132 11.14 -15.53 -4.31
C PHE A 132 11.56 -15.10 -5.72
N ASN A 133 10.91 -15.68 -6.72
CA ASN A 133 10.92 -15.21 -8.09
C ASN A 133 9.60 -15.55 -8.77
N SER A 134 8.81 -14.54 -9.07
CA SER A 134 7.47 -14.69 -9.66
C SER A 134 7.53 -14.59 -11.20
N PRO A 135 6.65 -15.36 -11.91
CA PRO A 135 6.52 -15.21 -13.36
C PRO A 135 5.84 -13.90 -13.75
N ASP A 136 6.12 -13.40 -14.95
CA ASP A 136 5.54 -12.19 -15.55
C ASP A 136 4.00 -12.19 -15.48
N ALA A 137 3.37 -13.37 -15.48
CA ALA A 137 1.92 -13.53 -15.32
C ALA A 137 1.38 -12.91 -14.01
N VAL A 138 2.20 -12.77 -12.97
CA VAL A 138 1.81 -12.06 -11.74
C VAL A 138 1.66 -10.57 -12.03
N GLY A 139 2.63 -9.97 -12.71
CA GLY A 139 2.57 -8.56 -13.12
C GLY A 139 1.38 -8.27 -14.05
N HIS A 140 1.13 -9.15 -15.02
CA HIS A 140 -0.05 -9.05 -15.88
C HIS A 140 -1.36 -9.10 -15.08
N ALA A 141 -1.48 -10.01 -14.10
CA ALA A 141 -2.66 -10.13 -13.26
C ALA A 141 -2.88 -8.90 -12.36
N VAL A 142 -1.80 -8.28 -11.86
CA VAL A 142 -1.84 -7.01 -11.12
C VAL A 142 -2.47 -5.90 -11.97
N VAL A 143 -2.05 -5.76 -13.22
CA VAL A 143 -2.60 -4.76 -14.14
C VAL A 143 -4.06 -5.09 -14.49
N ASN A 144 -4.38 -6.35 -14.76
CA ASN A 144 -5.74 -6.83 -15.05
C ASN A 144 -6.69 -6.65 -13.84
N ALA A 145 -6.15 -6.61 -12.63
CA ALA A 145 -6.90 -6.26 -11.41
C ALA A 145 -7.22 -4.76 -11.33
N GLY A 146 -6.52 -3.93 -12.10
CA GLY A 146 -6.73 -2.51 -12.20
C GLY A 146 -5.71 -1.65 -11.46
N PHE A 147 -4.67 -2.22 -10.84
CA PHE A 147 -3.59 -1.43 -10.22
C PHE A 147 -2.82 -0.66 -11.29
N ASN A 148 -2.42 0.57 -10.95
CA ASN A 148 -1.74 1.47 -11.88
C ASN A 148 -0.50 2.16 -11.28
N ILE A 149 -0.07 1.73 -10.09
CA ILE A 149 1.17 2.15 -9.41
C ILE A 149 1.70 0.93 -8.66
N VAL A 150 3.01 0.67 -8.77
CA VAL A 150 3.66 -0.47 -8.14
C VAL A 150 4.84 0.00 -7.29
N THR A 151 4.89 -0.44 -6.03
CA THR A 151 6.05 -0.26 -5.15
C THR A 151 6.83 -1.56 -5.08
N MET A 152 8.17 -1.49 -5.12
CA MET A 152 9.04 -2.66 -5.17
C MET A 152 10.30 -2.57 -4.29
N ALA A 153 10.48 -1.49 -3.49
CA ALA A 153 11.53 -1.49 -2.48
C ALA A 153 11.13 -2.40 -1.34
N THR A 154 11.57 -3.65 -1.37
CA THR A 154 11.28 -4.71 -0.40
C THR A 154 12.55 -5.43 0.00
N ASN A 155 12.51 -6.22 1.09
CA ASN A 155 13.64 -7.04 1.52
C ASN A 155 13.93 -8.18 0.53
N HIS A 156 12.97 -8.59 -0.32
CA HIS A 156 13.08 -9.68 -1.28
C HIS A 156 13.57 -9.27 -2.67
N ILE A 157 13.83 -7.98 -2.91
CA ILE A 157 14.14 -7.50 -4.26
C ILE A 157 15.43 -8.12 -4.85
N PHE A 158 16.37 -8.50 -4.00
CA PHE A 158 17.61 -9.15 -4.39
C PHE A 158 17.63 -10.67 -4.22
N ASP A 159 16.52 -11.33 -3.99
CA ASP A 159 16.47 -12.79 -3.78
C ASP A 159 17.13 -13.60 -4.92
N HIS A 160 17.10 -13.06 -6.14
CA HIS A 160 17.80 -13.59 -7.30
C HIS A 160 18.83 -12.60 -7.88
N GLY A 161 19.42 -11.76 -7.02
CA GLY A 161 20.49 -10.82 -7.36
C GLY A 161 20.05 -9.67 -8.26
N MET A 162 21.03 -8.90 -8.73
CA MET A 162 20.80 -7.71 -9.55
C MET A 162 20.07 -8.02 -10.87
N LEU A 163 20.27 -9.22 -11.43
CA LEU A 163 19.58 -9.62 -12.65
C LEU A 163 18.05 -9.64 -12.46
N ALA A 164 17.56 -10.10 -11.31
CA ALA A 164 16.12 -10.10 -11.02
C ALA A 164 15.57 -8.69 -10.86
N VAL A 165 16.31 -7.76 -10.27
CA VAL A 165 15.97 -6.34 -10.21
C VAL A 165 15.81 -5.75 -11.61
N GLN A 166 16.83 -5.99 -12.47
CA GLN A 166 16.83 -5.50 -13.85
C GLN A 166 15.66 -6.10 -14.67
N LYS A 167 15.40 -7.40 -14.52
CA LYS A 167 14.29 -8.08 -15.20
C LYS A 167 12.93 -7.57 -14.72
N SER A 168 12.77 -7.34 -13.43
CA SER A 168 11.55 -6.73 -12.88
C SER A 168 11.32 -5.33 -13.47
N ALA A 169 12.34 -4.48 -13.51
CA ALA A 169 12.24 -3.16 -14.12
C ALA A 169 11.94 -3.25 -15.63
N GLU A 170 12.64 -4.12 -16.36
CA GLU A 170 12.46 -4.36 -17.79
C GLU A 170 11.04 -4.84 -18.13
N PHE A 171 10.48 -5.75 -17.30
CA PHE A 171 9.11 -6.22 -17.46
C PHE A 171 8.11 -5.06 -17.45
N TRP A 172 8.18 -4.18 -16.47
CA TRP A 172 7.27 -3.05 -16.34
C TRP A 172 7.49 -2.02 -17.47
N GLU A 173 8.73 -1.63 -17.73
CA GLU A 173 9.08 -0.68 -18.78
C GLU A 173 8.62 -1.14 -20.17
N THR A 174 8.71 -2.45 -20.44
CA THR A 174 8.38 -3.01 -21.76
C THR A 174 6.88 -3.22 -21.94
N ASN A 175 6.20 -3.77 -20.93
CA ASN A 175 4.80 -4.16 -21.06
C ASN A 175 3.82 -3.06 -20.63
N TYR A 176 4.24 -2.21 -19.68
CA TYR A 176 3.37 -1.21 -19.05
C TYR A 176 4.11 0.11 -18.76
N PRO A 177 4.64 0.79 -19.78
CA PRO A 177 5.49 1.98 -19.61
C PRO A 177 4.78 3.16 -18.93
N ASP A 178 3.45 3.18 -18.93
CA ASP A 178 2.64 4.20 -18.27
C ASP A 178 2.38 3.92 -16.79
N ILE A 179 2.80 2.76 -16.27
CA ILE A 179 2.65 2.40 -14.85
C ILE A 179 3.92 2.78 -14.10
N PRO A 180 3.85 3.76 -13.17
CA PRO A 180 4.98 4.08 -12.31
C PRO A 180 5.39 2.88 -11.45
N VAL A 181 6.66 2.52 -11.49
CA VAL A 181 7.30 1.56 -10.60
C VAL A 181 8.30 2.31 -9.73
N ILE A 182 8.20 2.12 -8.41
CA ILE A 182 8.90 2.95 -7.45
C ILE A 182 9.74 2.05 -6.54
N GLY A 183 10.94 2.54 -6.18
CA GLY A 183 11.79 1.90 -5.17
C GLY A 183 12.81 0.92 -5.72
N ILE A 184 12.83 0.68 -7.04
CA ILE A 184 13.88 -0.10 -7.71
C ILE A 184 14.52 0.68 -8.85
N HIS A 185 15.79 0.40 -9.11
CA HIS A 185 16.58 1.09 -10.13
C HIS A 185 17.45 0.08 -10.90
N LYS A 186 17.30 0.02 -12.20
CA LYS A 186 18.13 -0.87 -13.05
C LYS A 186 19.57 -0.39 -13.22
N ASP A 187 19.80 0.91 -12.99
CA ASP A 187 21.12 1.56 -13.03
C ASP A 187 21.17 2.79 -12.12
N ALA A 188 22.38 3.30 -11.89
CA ALA A 188 22.61 4.41 -10.97
C ALA A 188 22.06 5.77 -11.45
N SER A 189 21.66 5.92 -12.71
CA SER A 189 21.20 7.21 -13.25
C SER A 189 19.80 7.59 -12.80
N SER A 190 19.00 6.63 -12.35
CA SER A 190 17.60 6.81 -11.94
C SER A 190 17.39 7.07 -10.44
N VAL A 191 18.42 6.90 -9.61
CA VAL A 191 18.34 6.92 -8.12
C VAL A 191 17.77 8.22 -7.55
N ASP A 192 18.06 9.36 -8.16
CA ASP A 192 17.60 10.66 -7.67
C ASP A 192 16.30 11.12 -8.32
N THR A 193 15.58 10.23 -9.02
CA THR A 193 14.32 10.56 -9.67
C THR A 193 13.16 10.48 -8.69
N VAL A 194 12.43 11.59 -8.49
CA VAL A 194 11.15 11.58 -7.76
C VAL A 194 10.02 11.31 -8.76
N ILE A 195 9.26 10.28 -8.51
CA ILE A 195 8.09 9.92 -9.34
C ILE A 195 6.92 10.85 -8.99
N ILE A 196 6.45 11.58 -9.99
CA ILE A 196 5.29 12.47 -9.87
C ILE A 196 4.13 11.90 -10.70
N VAL A 197 3.00 11.70 -10.05
CA VAL A 197 1.74 11.34 -10.71
C VAL A 197 0.77 12.52 -10.59
N GLU A 198 0.23 12.97 -11.71
CA GLU A 198 -0.80 14.00 -11.71
C GLU A 198 -2.18 13.39 -12.00
N LYS A 199 -3.14 13.67 -11.11
CA LYS A 199 -4.53 13.25 -11.30
C LYS A 199 -5.46 14.40 -10.93
N ASN A 200 -6.38 14.74 -11.83
CA ASN A 200 -7.37 15.79 -11.61
C ASN A 200 -6.73 17.13 -11.16
N LYS A 201 -5.58 17.51 -11.74
CA LYS A 201 -4.78 18.71 -11.41
C LYS A 201 -4.18 18.71 -10.00
N ILE A 202 -4.12 17.56 -9.35
CA ILE A 202 -3.40 17.35 -8.09
C ILE A 202 -2.16 16.54 -8.40
N LYS A 203 -0.99 17.00 -7.96
CA LYS A 203 0.30 16.34 -8.14
C LYS A 203 0.68 15.59 -6.87
N PHE A 204 1.03 14.34 -7.03
CA PHE A 204 1.49 13.44 -5.97
C PHE A 204 2.93 13.06 -6.22
N ALA A 205 3.81 13.32 -5.27
CA ALA A 205 5.14 12.74 -5.23
C ALA A 205 5.10 11.41 -4.48
N LEU A 206 5.61 10.37 -5.08
CA LEU A 206 5.57 9.01 -4.55
C LEU A 206 7.00 8.55 -4.27
N LEU A 207 7.27 8.12 -3.04
CA LEU A 207 8.55 7.62 -2.57
C LEU A 207 8.37 6.24 -1.94
N ASN A 208 9.30 5.32 -2.16
CA ASN A 208 9.23 3.98 -1.59
C ASN A 208 10.61 3.57 -1.06
N TYR A 209 10.66 3.05 0.14
CA TYR A 209 11.91 2.65 0.81
C TYR A 209 11.73 1.29 1.48
N THR A 210 12.81 0.51 1.58
CA THR A 210 12.85 -0.70 2.41
C THR A 210 13.80 -0.53 3.59
N TYR A 211 13.52 -1.23 4.70
CA TYR A 211 14.40 -1.24 5.88
C TYR A 211 15.76 -1.91 5.60
N GLY A 212 15.80 -2.79 4.62
CA GLY A 212 16.97 -3.58 4.25
C GLY A 212 16.63 -4.58 3.16
N VAL A 213 17.57 -5.46 2.86
CA VAL A 213 17.43 -6.56 1.90
C VAL A 213 17.95 -7.85 2.50
N ASN A 214 17.42 -9.00 2.09
CA ASN A 214 17.85 -10.30 2.61
C ASN A 214 19.25 -10.70 2.10
N GLU A 215 19.71 -10.08 1.00
CA GLU A 215 20.99 -10.36 0.34
C GLU A 215 21.95 -9.17 0.47
N ASP A 216 22.48 -8.93 1.66
CA ASP A 216 23.36 -7.78 1.97
C ASP A 216 24.56 -7.65 1.02
N GLY A 217 25.14 -8.77 0.58
CA GLY A 217 26.24 -8.78 -0.39
C GLY A 217 25.87 -8.18 -1.75
N GLN A 218 24.64 -8.33 -2.19
CA GLN A 218 24.12 -7.69 -3.40
C GLN A 218 23.99 -6.19 -3.22
N MET A 219 23.49 -5.75 -2.05
CA MET A 219 23.36 -4.33 -1.73
C MET A 219 24.71 -3.61 -1.68
N LEU A 220 25.77 -4.27 -1.19
CA LEU A 220 27.14 -3.72 -1.21
C LEU A 220 27.66 -3.53 -2.64
N SER A 221 27.30 -4.44 -3.55
CA SER A 221 27.74 -4.39 -4.96
C SER A 221 26.91 -3.43 -5.81
N TYR A 222 25.63 -3.25 -5.48
CA TYR A 222 24.66 -2.45 -6.23
C TYR A 222 23.86 -1.52 -5.32
N PRO A 223 24.51 -0.56 -4.62
CA PRO A 223 23.87 0.27 -3.60
C PRO A 223 22.78 1.21 -4.14
N TYR A 224 22.68 1.30 -5.45
CA TYR A 224 21.68 2.09 -6.14
C TYR A 224 20.38 1.32 -6.46
N ALA A 225 20.40 -0.01 -6.42
CA ALA A 225 19.36 -0.82 -7.04
C ALA A 225 18.00 -0.74 -6.33
N THR A 226 17.98 -0.37 -5.05
CA THR A 226 16.76 -0.10 -4.29
C THR A 226 16.98 0.99 -3.26
N ASP A 227 15.92 1.66 -2.88
CA ASP A 227 15.94 2.74 -1.90
C ASP A 227 15.84 2.20 -0.47
N ILE A 228 16.92 2.37 0.32
CA ILE A 228 16.97 1.98 1.72
C ILE A 228 16.50 3.14 2.61
N LEU A 229 15.77 2.82 3.69
CA LEU A 229 15.44 3.76 4.76
C LEU A 229 16.72 4.35 5.37
N ASN A 230 17.01 5.59 4.98
CA ASN A 230 18.14 6.36 5.45
C ASN A 230 17.70 7.81 5.67
N GLU A 231 17.96 8.36 6.83
CA GLU A 231 17.47 9.69 7.22
C GLU A 231 17.95 10.81 6.27
N GLU A 232 19.22 10.79 5.89
CA GLU A 232 19.80 11.81 4.99
C GLU A 232 19.14 11.75 3.61
N LYS A 233 19.00 10.53 3.06
CA LYS A 233 18.31 10.30 1.78
C LYS A 233 16.85 10.77 1.86
N ILE A 234 16.12 10.39 2.91
CA ILE A 234 14.71 10.76 3.10
C ILE A 234 14.56 12.28 3.12
N ARG A 235 15.38 12.98 3.91
CA ARG A 235 15.33 14.45 4.01
C ARG A 235 15.57 15.13 2.67
N ARG A 236 16.54 14.64 1.89
CA ARG A 236 16.85 15.14 0.54
C ARG A 236 15.70 14.90 -0.43
N ASP A 237 15.23 13.66 -0.50
CA ASP A 237 14.20 13.24 -1.47
C ASP A 237 12.86 13.91 -1.18
N VAL A 238 12.43 14.01 0.09
CA VAL A 238 11.20 14.72 0.48
C VAL A 238 11.30 16.21 0.20
N ALA A 239 12.46 16.84 0.48
CA ALA A 239 12.65 18.26 0.16
C ALA A 239 12.51 18.53 -1.36
N LYS A 240 13.01 17.63 -2.21
CA LYS A 240 12.83 17.69 -3.66
C LYS A 240 11.37 17.45 -4.06
N ALA A 241 10.72 16.43 -3.49
CA ALA A 241 9.33 16.08 -3.74
C ALA A 241 8.37 17.24 -3.46
N LYS A 242 8.56 17.93 -2.35
CA LYS A 242 7.74 19.09 -1.93
C LYS A 242 7.81 20.29 -2.90
N GLN A 243 8.89 20.41 -3.68
CA GLN A 243 9.01 21.46 -4.71
C GLN A 243 8.24 21.11 -6.00
N MET A 244 7.91 19.81 -6.19
CA MET A 244 7.36 19.29 -7.44
C MET A 244 5.88 18.89 -7.35
N ALA A 245 5.37 18.67 -6.12
CA ALA A 245 4.05 18.09 -5.91
C ALA A 245 3.23 18.81 -4.83
N ASP A 246 1.92 18.60 -4.89
CA ASP A 246 0.99 19.08 -3.88
C ASP A 246 1.01 18.19 -2.63
N PHE A 247 1.11 16.88 -2.80
CA PHE A 247 1.17 15.90 -1.72
C PHE A 247 2.40 15.01 -1.88
N VAL A 248 3.01 14.65 -0.76
CA VAL A 248 4.11 13.68 -0.68
C VAL A 248 3.61 12.43 0.06
N ILE A 249 3.68 11.29 -0.62
CA ILE A 249 3.26 9.99 -0.09
C ILE A 249 4.46 9.06 -0.05
N VAL A 250 4.71 8.45 1.10
CA VAL A 250 5.82 7.51 1.31
C VAL A 250 5.28 6.12 1.56
N PHE A 251 5.86 5.13 0.90
CA PHE A 251 5.55 3.72 1.04
C PHE A 251 6.77 3.00 1.64
N PRO A 252 6.90 2.91 2.98
CA PRO A 252 7.99 2.18 3.58
C PRO A 252 7.65 0.68 3.71
N HIS A 253 8.60 -0.17 3.39
CA HIS A 253 8.61 -1.60 3.67
C HIS A 253 9.47 -1.81 4.92
N TRP A 254 8.82 -1.94 6.10
CA TRP A 254 9.46 -1.76 7.40
C TRP A 254 8.79 -2.52 8.53
N GLY A 255 9.41 -2.53 9.71
CA GLY A 255 8.83 -3.08 10.93
C GLY A 255 9.27 -4.51 11.21
N THR A 256 8.70 -5.09 12.26
CA THR A 256 9.00 -6.44 12.72
C THR A 256 7.88 -7.39 12.27
N GLU A 257 8.26 -8.49 11.59
CA GLU A 257 7.31 -9.49 11.11
C GLU A 257 6.44 -10.05 12.26
N TYR A 258 5.13 -10.21 11.97
CA TYR A 258 4.11 -10.84 12.83
C TYR A 258 3.84 -10.11 14.16
N LEU A 259 4.22 -8.85 14.27
CA LEU A 259 3.93 -8.00 15.42
C LEU A 259 2.71 -7.09 15.12
N LEU A 260 1.66 -7.16 15.95
CA LEU A 260 0.45 -6.32 15.80
C LEU A 260 0.67 -4.87 16.27
N GLU A 261 1.75 -4.61 16.97
CA GLU A 261 2.10 -3.30 17.52
C GLU A 261 3.28 -2.69 16.75
N THR A 262 3.24 -1.37 16.58
CA THR A 262 4.32 -0.63 15.94
C THR A 262 5.63 -0.73 16.73
N ASP A 263 6.72 -1.03 16.05
CA ASP A 263 8.04 -1.14 16.65
C ASP A 263 8.80 0.21 16.76
N ALA A 264 9.98 0.16 17.36
CA ALA A 264 10.81 1.36 17.59
C ALA A 264 11.37 1.93 16.26
N MET A 265 11.64 1.09 15.25
CA MET A 265 12.14 1.53 13.95
C MET A 265 11.04 2.29 13.20
N GLN A 266 9.83 1.73 13.16
CA GLN A 266 8.68 2.39 12.55
C GLN A 266 8.40 3.75 13.17
N LYS A 267 8.38 3.84 14.51
CA LYS A 267 8.20 5.11 15.23
C LYS A 267 9.29 6.13 14.91
N LYS A 268 10.54 5.68 14.85
CA LYS A 268 11.69 6.55 14.49
C LYS A 268 11.52 7.14 13.09
N TYR A 269 11.23 6.30 12.08
CA TYR A 269 11.12 6.80 10.72
C TYR A 269 9.82 7.57 10.48
N ALA A 270 8.71 7.22 11.15
CA ALA A 270 7.50 8.03 11.13
C ALA A 270 7.76 9.45 11.64
N GLN A 271 8.56 9.60 12.70
CA GLN A 271 8.97 10.92 13.19
C GLN A 271 9.83 11.68 12.16
N ILE A 272 10.77 11.01 11.49
CA ILE A 272 11.60 11.63 10.42
C ILE A 272 10.69 12.09 9.25
N PHE A 273 9.72 11.29 8.84
CA PHE A 273 8.77 11.67 7.80
C PHE A 273 7.91 12.87 8.23
N LEU A 274 7.43 12.89 9.47
CA LEU A 274 6.69 14.03 10.03
C LEU A 274 7.56 15.31 10.07
N ASP A 275 8.81 15.20 10.50
CA ASP A 275 9.75 16.32 10.52
C ASP A 275 9.98 16.92 9.12
N CYS A 276 9.98 16.08 8.10
CA CYS A 276 10.08 16.47 6.69
C CYS A 276 8.75 16.97 6.10
N GLU A 277 7.65 16.89 6.87
CA GLU A 277 6.29 17.26 6.45
C GLU A 277 5.78 16.43 5.26
N VAL A 278 5.97 15.10 5.35
CA VAL A 278 5.27 14.13 4.51
C VAL A 278 3.77 14.19 4.82
N ASP A 279 2.90 14.02 3.83
CA ASP A 279 1.45 14.09 4.03
C ASP A 279 0.85 12.73 4.42
N VAL A 280 1.36 11.62 3.82
CA VAL A 280 0.87 10.26 4.07
C VAL A 280 2.01 9.24 4.07
N VAL A 281 1.95 8.29 5.00
CA VAL A 281 2.81 7.10 5.06
C VAL A 281 1.94 5.86 4.99
N ILE A 282 2.28 4.91 4.10
CA ILE A 282 1.55 3.65 3.90
C ILE A 282 2.55 2.50 3.94
N GLY A 283 2.62 1.82 5.09
CA GLY A 283 3.59 0.78 5.38
C GLY A 283 3.17 -0.62 4.95
N ALA A 284 4.18 -1.47 4.73
CA ALA A 284 4.09 -2.90 4.41
C ALA A 284 5.27 -3.66 5.07
N HIS A 285 5.39 -4.96 4.92
CA HIS A 285 6.41 -5.87 5.44
C HIS A 285 6.00 -6.71 6.66
N PRO A 286 5.33 -6.21 7.72
CA PRO A 286 5.08 -7.05 8.91
C PRO A 286 4.27 -8.33 8.64
N HIS A 287 3.70 -8.50 7.45
CA HIS A 287 2.81 -9.60 7.06
C HIS A 287 1.57 -9.75 7.94
N ILE A 288 1.31 -8.73 8.74
CA ILE A 288 0.16 -8.59 9.63
C ILE A 288 -0.22 -7.12 9.66
N VAL A 289 -1.49 -6.85 9.86
CA VAL A 289 -1.97 -5.48 9.95
C VAL A 289 -1.54 -4.80 11.24
N GLU A 290 -1.24 -3.52 11.17
CA GLU A 290 -0.89 -2.68 12.30
C GLU A 290 -1.81 -1.46 12.38
N PRO A 291 -1.79 -0.69 13.48
CA PRO A 291 -2.61 0.51 13.64
C PRO A 291 -2.39 1.56 12.54
N MET A 292 -3.34 2.47 12.44
CA MET A 292 -3.19 3.72 11.72
C MET A 292 -3.52 4.89 12.63
N GLU A 293 -2.86 6.04 12.40
CA GLU A 293 -3.07 7.22 13.22
C GLU A 293 -2.76 8.52 12.47
N TRP A 294 -3.32 9.62 12.94
CA TRP A 294 -2.87 10.95 12.60
C TRP A 294 -1.81 11.40 13.61
N ILE A 295 -0.63 11.78 13.12
CA ILE A 295 0.40 12.45 13.93
C ILE A 295 0.55 13.90 13.48
N GLU A 296 0.84 14.77 14.44
CA GLU A 296 0.85 16.22 14.22
C GLU A 296 2.14 16.85 14.73
N LYS A 297 2.63 17.82 13.97
CA LYS A 297 3.81 18.64 14.30
C LYS A 297 3.36 19.94 14.94
N ASP A 298 4.21 20.55 15.76
CA ASP A 298 3.92 21.81 16.46
C ASP A 298 3.48 22.98 15.55
N ASN A 299 3.85 22.94 14.27
CA ASN A 299 3.45 23.93 13.28
C ASN A 299 2.05 23.68 12.68
N GLY A 300 1.33 22.65 13.15
CA GLY A 300 0.00 22.27 12.68
C GLY A 300 -0.01 21.36 11.43
N HIS A 301 1.16 20.94 10.91
CA HIS A 301 1.22 19.93 9.86
C HIS A 301 0.79 18.57 10.41
N ARG A 302 -0.12 17.89 9.69
CA ARG A 302 -0.65 16.59 10.05
C ARG A 302 -0.27 15.55 9.00
N MET A 303 0.21 14.40 9.43
CA MET A 303 0.54 13.26 8.60
C MET A 303 -0.31 12.06 8.99
N LEU A 304 -0.92 11.40 8.00
CA LEU A 304 -1.63 10.14 8.23
C LEU A 304 -0.67 8.97 8.02
N VAL A 305 -0.60 8.08 9.00
CA VAL A 305 0.26 6.90 8.97
C VAL A 305 -0.60 5.64 9.03
N TYR A 306 -0.44 4.77 8.05
CA TYR A 306 -0.82 3.36 8.08
C TYR A 306 0.48 2.58 8.33
N TYR A 307 0.67 2.01 9.52
CA TYR A 307 1.95 1.37 9.85
C TYR A 307 2.17 0.08 9.06
N SER A 308 1.13 -0.76 8.91
CA SER A 308 1.15 -1.90 8.01
C SER A 308 -0.25 -2.22 7.50
N LEU A 309 -0.34 -2.46 6.19
CA LEU A 309 -1.56 -2.97 5.55
C LEU A 309 -1.64 -4.50 5.58
N GLY A 310 -0.61 -5.19 6.11
CA GLY A 310 -0.50 -6.65 6.08
C GLY A 310 -0.19 -7.16 4.67
N ASN A 311 -0.49 -8.44 4.43
CA ASN A 311 -0.41 -8.97 3.07
C ASN A 311 -1.61 -8.50 2.24
N PHE A 312 -1.47 -8.43 0.94
CA PHE A 312 -2.63 -8.34 0.07
C PHE A 312 -3.07 -9.74 -0.37
N ILE A 313 -2.12 -10.54 -0.84
CA ILE A 313 -2.34 -11.94 -1.12
C ILE A 313 -1.10 -12.75 -0.73
N SER A 314 -1.33 -13.85 -0.01
CA SER A 314 -0.26 -14.69 0.50
C SER A 314 -0.75 -16.10 0.80
N MET A 315 0.15 -16.98 1.26
CA MET A 315 -0.22 -18.33 1.67
C MET A 315 0.02 -18.62 3.15
N PHE A 316 0.05 -17.60 4.00
CA PHE A 316 0.27 -17.78 5.43
C PHE A 316 -0.77 -18.68 6.09
N LYS A 317 -0.35 -19.42 7.13
CA LYS A 317 -1.21 -20.36 7.88
C LYS A 317 -1.78 -19.74 9.14
N ASN A 318 -1.11 -18.69 9.66
CA ASN A 318 -1.56 -17.98 10.84
C ASN A 318 -2.84 -17.20 10.51
N TYR A 319 -3.88 -17.39 11.33
CA TYR A 319 -5.17 -16.76 11.11
C TYR A 319 -5.13 -15.23 11.20
N GLN A 320 -4.23 -14.66 11.99
CA GLN A 320 -4.05 -13.20 12.09
C GLN A 320 -3.48 -12.60 10.81
N CYS A 321 -2.65 -13.35 10.07
CA CYS A 321 -2.11 -12.95 8.77
C CYS A 321 -3.13 -13.08 7.62
N GLN A 322 -4.41 -13.32 7.91
CA GLN A 322 -5.48 -13.35 6.91
C GLN A 322 -6.30 -12.06 6.91
N LEU A 323 -6.17 -11.21 7.95
CA LEU A 323 -6.73 -9.86 7.94
C LEU A 323 -5.75 -8.93 7.25
N GLU A 324 -6.24 -8.18 6.28
CA GLU A 324 -5.47 -7.26 5.45
C GLU A 324 -6.15 -5.90 5.39
N GLY A 325 -5.43 -4.87 4.99
CA GLY A 325 -5.96 -3.52 4.84
C GLY A 325 -5.87 -3.00 3.40
N MET A 326 -6.89 -2.29 2.96
CA MET A 326 -6.80 -1.39 1.82
C MET A 326 -6.93 0.04 2.33
N ALA A 327 -5.86 0.81 2.30
CA ALA A 327 -5.91 2.23 2.59
C ALA A 327 -6.84 2.92 1.57
N PHE A 328 -7.68 3.83 2.04
CA PHE A 328 -8.53 4.67 1.19
C PHE A 328 -8.34 6.13 1.58
N LEU A 329 -7.94 6.96 0.62
CA LEU A 329 -7.73 8.38 0.82
C LEU A 329 -8.46 9.20 -0.25
N LYS A 330 -9.04 10.33 0.17
CA LYS A 330 -9.57 11.36 -0.72
C LYS A 330 -8.80 12.64 -0.50
N PHE A 331 -8.17 13.13 -1.55
CA PHE A 331 -7.42 14.38 -1.57
C PHE A 331 -8.27 15.47 -2.23
N GLU A 332 -8.17 16.69 -1.71
CA GLU A 332 -8.84 17.86 -2.28
C GLU A 332 -7.85 19.02 -2.41
N LYS A 333 -8.01 19.81 -3.49
CA LYS A 333 -7.22 21.00 -3.78
C LYS A 333 -8.13 22.11 -4.31
N ASP A 334 -8.09 23.27 -3.66
CA ASP A 334 -8.74 24.49 -4.05
C ASP A 334 -7.71 25.62 -4.15
N GLY A 335 -7.27 25.93 -5.37
CA GLY A 335 -6.13 26.83 -5.59
C GLY A 335 -4.87 26.30 -4.90
N ASN A 336 -4.36 27.06 -3.91
CA ASN A 336 -3.19 26.67 -3.10
C ASN A 336 -3.56 25.91 -1.81
N LYS A 337 -4.84 25.77 -1.49
CA LYS A 337 -5.27 25.01 -0.32
C LYS A 337 -5.35 23.54 -0.68
N LYS A 338 -4.75 22.70 0.13
CA LYS A 338 -4.79 21.25 -0.03
C LYS A 338 -5.22 20.58 1.28
N SER A 339 -5.92 19.45 1.19
CA SER A 339 -6.33 18.67 2.35
C SER A 339 -6.51 17.20 2.01
N ILE A 340 -6.36 16.34 2.99
CA ILE A 340 -6.84 14.97 2.96
C ILE A 340 -8.25 14.99 3.54
N ALA A 341 -9.25 14.95 2.66
CA ALA A 341 -10.66 15.05 3.03
C ALA A 341 -11.19 13.76 3.68
N GLU A 342 -10.62 12.61 3.33
CA GLU A 342 -10.88 11.31 3.94
C GLU A 342 -9.59 10.50 4.00
N GLY A 343 -9.34 9.91 5.16
CA GLY A 343 -8.31 8.90 5.38
C GLY A 343 -8.92 7.77 6.20
N SER A 344 -9.15 6.63 5.56
CA SER A 344 -9.84 5.48 6.13
C SER A 344 -9.23 4.18 5.63
N ILE A 345 -9.71 3.04 6.15
CA ILE A 345 -9.26 1.73 5.74
C ILE A 345 -10.46 0.83 5.39
N ILE A 346 -10.32 0.05 4.34
CA ILE A 346 -11.25 -1.02 3.97
C ILE A 346 -10.63 -2.34 4.41
N PRO A 347 -11.19 -3.03 5.42
CA PRO A 347 -10.69 -4.33 5.84
C PRO A 347 -10.89 -5.37 4.74
N LEU A 348 -9.84 -6.17 4.51
CA LEU A 348 -9.81 -7.25 3.54
C LEU A 348 -9.53 -8.58 4.23
N VAL A 349 -9.81 -9.67 3.53
CA VAL A 349 -9.44 -11.04 3.97
C VAL A 349 -8.76 -11.75 2.81
N ASN A 350 -7.52 -12.16 3.02
CA ASN A 350 -6.84 -13.12 2.18
C ASN A 350 -7.47 -14.50 2.38
N HIS A 351 -7.85 -15.18 1.31
CA HIS A 351 -8.54 -16.48 1.36
C HIS A 351 -7.90 -17.48 0.41
N TRP A 352 -7.71 -18.69 0.90
CA TRP A 352 -7.31 -19.84 0.10
C TRP A 352 -7.98 -21.12 0.64
N LYS A 353 -8.11 -22.14 -0.21
CA LYS A 353 -8.76 -23.39 0.17
C LYS A 353 -7.76 -24.51 0.37
N TYR A 354 -8.10 -25.43 1.25
CA TYR A 354 -7.36 -26.66 1.45
C TYR A 354 -7.92 -27.76 0.52
N ASP A 355 -7.04 -28.41 -0.27
CA ASP A 355 -7.43 -29.48 -1.19
C ASP A 355 -6.36 -30.59 -1.19
N LEU A 356 -6.73 -31.78 -0.72
CA LEU A 356 -5.85 -32.94 -0.67
C LEU A 356 -5.38 -33.44 -2.05
N LYS A 357 -6.06 -33.03 -3.12
CA LYS A 357 -5.74 -33.47 -4.50
C LYS A 357 -4.63 -32.65 -5.15
N ILE A 358 -4.20 -31.56 -4.51
CA ILE A 358 -3.23 -30.63 -5.04
C ILE A 358 -1.94 -30.71 -4.20
N TYR A 359 -0.80 -30.60 -4.87
CA TYR A 359 0.49 -30.50 -4.20
C TYR A 359 0.50 -29.31 -3.22
N GLY A 360 0.94 -29.56 -1.98
CA GLY A 360 0.93 -28.56 -0.92
C GLY A 360 -0.44 -28.19 -0.35
N TYR A 361 -1.50 -28.80 -0.87
CA TYR A 361 -2.88 -28.73 -0.34
C TYR A 361 -3.50 -27.32 -0.32
N ARG A 362 -3.01 -26.36 -1.10
CA ARG A 362 -3.49 -24.99 -1.13
C ARG A 362 -3.81 -24.52 -2.54
N ASN A 363 -5.00 -24.00 -2.71
CA ASN A 363 -5.47 -23.47 -3.98
C ASN A 363 -6.54 -22.37 -3.80
N ASN A 364 -7.05 -21.88 -4.93
CA ASN A 364 -8.12 -20.88 -4.97
C ASN A 364 -7.80 -19.67 -4.11
N PHE A 365 -6.56 -19.17 -4.24
CA PHE A 365 -6.13 -17.93 -3.59
C PHE A 365 -6.97 -16.76 -4.12
N THR A 366 -7.49 -15.95 -3.23
CA THR A 366 -8.25 -14.75 -3.59
C THR A 366 -8.36 -13.80 -2.40
N VAL A 367 -8.75 -12.55 -2.67
CA VAL A 367 -8.93 -11.52 -1.64
C VAL A 367 -10.38 -11.07 -1.65
N TYR A 368 -11.00 -10.98 -0.48
CA TYR A 368 -12.35 -10.45 -0.29
C TYR A 368 -12.32 -9.16 0.51
N ALA A 369 -13.22 -8.24 0.24
CA ALA A 369 -13.56 -7.23 1.23
C ALA A 369 -14.26 -7.91 2.43
N LEU A 370 -13.87 -7.54 3.66
CA LEU A 370 -14.39 -8.20 4.87
C LEU A 370 -15.91 -8.08 4.98
N LYS A 371 -16.51 -6.99 4.47
CA LYS A 371 -17.98 -6.83 4.46
C LYS A 371 -18.69 -7.93 3.64
N ASP A 372 -18.05 -8.43 2.58
CA ASP A 372 -18.59 -9.48 1.72
C ASP A 372 -18.19 -10.89 2.20
N TYR A 373 -17.30 -10.97 3.18
CA TYR A 373 -16.76 -12.21 3.70
C TYR A 373 -17.67 -12.83 4.73
N THR A 374 -18.47 -13.83 4.31
CA THR A 374 -19.47 -14.52 5.14
C THR A 374 -18.85 -15.65 5.97
N GLU A 375 -19.56 -16.08 7.06
CA GLU A 375 -19.15 -17.27 7.81
C GLU A 375 -19.16 -18.54 6.94
N THR A 376 -20.01 -18.61 5.92
CA THR A 376 -20.02 -19.74 4.96
C THR A 376 -18.71 -19.79 4.18
N ILE A 377 -18.20 -18.64 3.71
CA ILE A 377 -16.89 -18.56 3.04
C ILE A 377 -15.78 -18.90 4.05
N ALA A 378 -15.79 -18.29 5.24
CA ALA A 378 -14.78 -18.49 6.28
C ALA A 378 -14.56 -19.95 6.65
N LYS A 379 -15.64 -20.74 6.76
CA LYS A 379 -15.58 -22.18 7.05
C LYS A 379 -14.85 -23.00 5.98
N THR A 380 -14.62 -22.45 4.79
CA THR A 380 -13.86 -23.11 3.71
C THR A 380 -12.41 -22.67 3.66
N HIS A 381 -11.99 -21.76 4.55
CA HIS A 381 -10.61 -21.25 4.55
C HIS A 381 -9.62 -22.35 4.93
N GLY A 382 -8.56 -22.47 4.14
CA GLY A 382 -7.57 -23.53 4.29
C GLY A 382 -6.76 -23.44 5.57
N CYS A 383 -6.60 -22.26 6.19
CA CYS A 383 -5.87 -22.11 7.47
C CYS A 383 -6.49 -22.94 8.60
N LEU A 384 -7.80 -23.22 8.56
CA LEU A 384 -8.50 -24.07 9.55
C LEU A 384 -7.94 -25.50 9.66
N HIS A 385 -7.23 -25.97 8.62
CA HIS A 385 -6.56 -27.27 8.63
C HIS A 385 -5.19 -27.27 9.33
N TYR A 386 -4.76 -26.11 9.86
CA TYR A 386 -3.47 -25.95 10.53
C TYR A 386 -3.68 -25.43 11.97
N LYS A 387 -2.75 -25.78 12.86
CA LYS A 387 -2.81 -25.32 14.27
C LYS A 387 -2.86 -23.79 14.38
N GLY A 388 -2.14 -23.07 13.53
CA GLY A 388 -2.14 -21.60 13.48
C GLY A 388 -3.43 -20.98 12.94
N GLY A 389 -4.36 -21.78 12.41
CA GLY A 389 -5.67 -21.32 11.91
C GLY A 389 -6.82 -21.58 12.89
N ALA A 390 -6.54 -22.22 14.03
CA ALA A 390 -7.57 -22.46 15.05
C ALA A 390 -8.11 -21.13 15.57
N GLY A 391 -9.42 -20.93 15.47
CA GLY A 391 -10.07 -19.68 15.87
C GLY A 391 -10.41 -18.73 14.70
N PHE A 392 -9.98 -19.04 13.49
CA PHE A 392 -10.36 -18.25 12.32
C PHE A 392 -11.88 -18.31 12.05
N SER A 393 -12.48 -17.14 11.89
CA SER A 393 -13.88 -16.95 11.47
C SER A 393 -14.06 -15.55 10.90
N ALA A 394 -15.12 -15.32 10.13
CA ALA A 394 -15.45 -13.98 9.67
C ALA A 394 -15.76 -13.03 10.83
N ALA A 395 -16.41 -13.55 11.90
CA ALA A 395 -16.65 -12.77 13.12
C ALA A 395 -15.35 -12.34 13.80
N TYR A 396 -14.36 -13.24 13.91
CA TYR A 396 -13.06 -12.90 14.48
C TYR A 396 -12.32 -11.84 13.64
N MET A 397 -12.35 -11.97 12.31
CA MET A 397 -11.74 -10.95 11.42
C MET A 397 -12.35 -9.56 11.62
N ARG A 398 -13.69 -9.48 11.79
CA ARG A 398 -14.37 -8.22 12.11
C ARG A 398 -13.99 -7.67 13.48
N GLN A 399 -13.90 -8.53 14.48
CA GLN A 399 -13.45 -8.15 15.82
C GLN A 399 -12.03 -7.58 15.77
N LEU A 400 -11.09 -8.29 15.16
CA LEU A 400 -9.70 -7.88 15.04
C LEU A 400 -9.55 -6.55 14.25
N ALA A 401 -10.29 -6.39 13.16
CA ALA A 401 -10.32 -5.14 12.40
C ALA A 401 -10.79 -3.95 13.25
N ASN A 402 -11.84 -4.15 14.06
CA ASN A 402 -12.33 -3.11 14.97
C ASN A 402 -11.36 -2.81 16.12
N GLU A 403 -10.65 -3.81 16.64
CA GLU A 403 -9.65 -3.64 17.69
C GLU A 403 -8.44 -2.80 17.18
N ILE A 404 -8.01 -3.04 15.94
CA ILE A 404 -6.83 -2.37 15.36
C ILE A 404 -7.17 -0.99 14.81
N TRP A 405 -8.27 -0.86 14.06
CA TRP A 405 -8.57 0.36 13.28
C TRP A 405 -9.78 1.14 13.77
N GLY A 406 -10.75 0.49 14.42
CA GLY A 406 -11.90 1.16 15.05
C GLY A 406 -12.58 2.19 14.16
N GLY A 407 -12.55 3.46 14.59
CA GLY A 407 -13.17 4.59 13.90
C GLY A 407 -12.55 4.96 12.54
N PHE A 408 -11.46 4.33 12.13
CA PHE A 408 -10.85 4.53 10.81
C PHE A 408 -11.42 3.61 9.74
N ILE A 409 -12.22 2.61 10.10
CA ILE A 409 -12.87 1.75 9.10
C ILE A 409 -13.80 2.62 8.26
N LYS A 410 -13.67 2.52 6.94
CA LYS A 410 -14.46 3.28 5.98
C LYS A 410 -15.94 3.00 6.18
N GLU A 411 -16.77 4.04 6.22
CA GLU A 411 -18.22 3.91 6.37
C GLU A 411 -18.82 2.98 5.29
N GLY A 412 -19.63 2.02 5.72
CA GLY A 412 -20.25 1.00 4.86
C GLY A 412 -19.37 -0.21 4.53
N TYR A 413 -18.22 -0.35 5.23
CA TYR A 413 -17.28 -1.46 5.00
C TYR A 413 -16.96 -2.31 6.22
#